data_9ae90af1e954495d47d73e8290170007
#
_entry.id   9ae90af1e954495d47d73e8290170007
#
_cell.length_a   1.000
_cell.length_b   1.000
_cell.length_c   1.000
_cell.angle_alpha   90.00
_cell.angle_beta   90.00
_cell.angle_gamma   90.00
#
_symmetry.space_group_name_H-M   'P 1'
#
loop_
_entity.id
_entity.type
_entity.pdbx_description
1 polymer ?
#
loop_
_entity_poly.entity_id
_entity_poly.type
_entity_poly.pdbx_seq_one_letter_code
_entity_poly.pdbx_strand_id
1 'polypeptide(L)'
;MVARINFRGVGASEGVHDHGAGETDDMQLLYEHMVGLYPGLPVALSGFSFGTFVQSKLQERLAAAGTPVERLALIGSAAGKWAMADIPADTILIHGELDDTIPLSAVFDWARPQDIPVIVIPGADHFFHRKLNHIKNLVIALWHGDKPAIAADDH
;
A
#
# COMPACT_ATOMS: atom_id res chain seq x y z
N MET A 1 13.77 3.97 -10.28
CA MET A 1 14.28 4.58 -9.01
C MET A 1 13.37 4.13 -7.86
N VAL A 2 13.93 3.77 -6.70
CA VAL A 2 13.18 3.45 -5.49
C VAL A 2 13.67 4.36 -4.36
N ALA A 3 12.75 5.01 -3.67
CA ALA A 3 13.03 5.79 -2.46
C ALA A 3 12.26 5.16 -1.27
N ARG A 4 12.90 5.12 -0.12
CA ARG A 4 12.30 4.65 1.14
C ARG A 4 12.91 5.40 2.32
N ILE A 5 12.11 5.57 3.36
CA ILE A 5 12.56 6.15 4.63
C ILE A 5 12.23 5.18 5.77
N ASN A 6 12.95 5.33 6.88
CA ASN A 6 12.45 4.84 8.16
C ASN A 6 11.44 5.85 8.69
N PHE A 7 10.33 5.37 9.22
CA PHE A 7 9.37 6.26 9.86
C PHE A 7 10.00 7.01 11.03
N ARG A 8 9.40 8.16 11.39
CA ARG A 8 9.82 8.96 12.55
C ARG A 8 9.91 8.10 13.80
N GLY A 9 10.98 8.27 14.57
CA GLY A 9 11.26 7.49 15.78
C GLY A 9 11.73 6.05 15.53
N VAL A 10 11.98 5.66 14.27
CA VAL A 10 12.46 4.33 13.90
C VAL A 10 13.89 4.40 13.36
N GLY A 11 14.77 3.52 13.84
CA GLY A 11 16.18 3.48 13.43
C GLY A 11 16.89 4.78 13.76
N ALA A 12 17.51 5.40 12.75
CA ALA A 12 18.20 6.69 12.88
C ALA A 12 17.32 7.91 12.57
N SER A 13 16.03 7.71 12.27
CA SER A 13 15.10 8.81 12.04
C SER A 13 14.75 9.51 13.35
N GLU A 14 14.75 10.84 13.32
CA GLU A 14 14.35 11.68 14.44
C GLU A 14 12.82 11.66 14.64
N GLY A 15 12.36 12.29 15.72
CA GLY A 15 10.95 12.43 16.04
C GLY A 15 10.38 11.24 16.80
N VAL A 16 9.07 11.21 16.93
CA VAL A 16 8.32 10.18 17.63
C VAL A 16 7.16 9.72 16.78
N HIS A 17 6.75 8.46 16.98
CA HIS A 17 5.58 7.90 16.32
C HIS A 17 4.32 8.75 16.57
N ASP A 18 3.61 9.10 15.49
CA ASP A 18 2.47 10.03 15.51
C ASP A 18 1.19 9.38 14.95
N HIS A 19 1.02 8.10 15.21
CA HIS A 19 -0.18 7.33 14.87
C HIS A 19 -0.61 7.46 13.39
N GLY A 20 0.33 7.72 12.52
CA GLY A 20 0.16 7.76 11.06
C GLY A 20 -0.03 9.16 10.48
N ALA A 21 -0.41 10.18 11.26
CA ALA A 21 -0.56 11.54 10.75
C ALA A 21 0.79 12.10 10.32
N GLY A 22 1.74 12.18 11.22
CA GLY A 22 3.09 12.66 10.95
C GLY A 22 3.86 11.76 9.98
N GLU A 23 3.68 10.44 10.06
CA GLU A 23 4.30 9.50 9.13
C GLU A 23 3.79 9.70 7.69
N THR A 24 2.52 10.03 7.51
CA THR A 24 1.95 10.37 6.21
C THR A 24 2.50 11.70 5.69
N ASP A 25 2.68 12.70 6.57
CA ASP A 25 3.29 13.98 6.21
C ASP A 25 4.75 13.79 5.75
N ASP A 26 5.52 12.97 6.47
CA ASP A 26 6.90 12.65 6.10
C ASP A 26 6.98 11.95 4.73
N MET A 27 6.07 11.03 4.46
CA MET A 27 6.00 10.34 3.17
C MET A 27 5.55 11.28 2.04
N GLN A 28 4.67 12.24 2.31
CA GLN A 28 4.30 13.26 1.33
C GLN A 28 5.50 14.15 0.99
N LEU A 29 6.29 14.58 1.96
CA LEU A 29 7.52 15.34 1.72
C LEU A 29 8.51 14.55 0.86
N LEU A 30 8.68 13.24 1.14
CA LEU A 30 9.50 12.39 0.29
C LEU A 30 8.97 12.33 -1.14
N TYR A 31 7.66 12.15 -1.31
CA TYR A 31 7.02 12.16 -2.62
C TYR A 31 7.29 13.46 -3.38
N GLU A 32 7.04 14.61 -2.75
CA GLU A 32 7.26 15.93 -3.35
C GLU A 32 8.72 16.14 -3.76
N HIS A 33 9.66 15.72 -2.91
CA HIS A 33 11.09 15.78 -3.21
C HIS A 33 11.45 14.92 -4.43
N MET A 34 10.94 13.68 -4.49
CA MET A 34 11.23 12.76 -5.59
C MET A 34 10.61 13.24 -6.92
N VAL A 35 9.40 13.76 -6.90
CA VAL A 35 8.76 14.35 -8.10
C VAL A 35 9.54 15.58 -8.59
N GLY A 36 10.06 16.38 -7.68
CA GLY A 36 10.92 17.51 -8.01
C GLY A 36 12.25 17.11 -8.67
N LEU A 37 12.84 16.01 -8.21
CA LEU A 37 14.08 15.48 -8.79
C LEU A 37 13.86 14.76 -10.14
N TYR A 38 12.71 14.15 -10.33
CA TYR A 38 12.39 13.32 -11.50
C TYR A 38 11.04 13.71 -12.10
N PRO A 39 10.93 14.93 -12.64
CA PRO A 39 9.67 15.45 -13.16
C PRO A 39 9.16 14.60 -14.34
N GLY A 40 7.87 14.36 -14.37
CA GLY A 40 7.20 13.63 -15.45
C GLY A 40 7.29 12.10 -15.38
N LEU A 41 8.00 11.53 -14.40
CA LEU A 41 7.98 10.09 -14.18
C LEU A 41 6.72 9.67 -13.40
N PRO A 42 6.09 8.55 -13.76
CA PRO A 42 4.99 7.99 -12.99
C PRO A 42 5.49 7.56 -11.62
N VAL A 43 4.67 7.76 -10.59
CA VAL A 43 4.98 7.37 -9.21
C VAL A 43 4.09 6.23 -8.78
N ALA A 44 4.69 5.25 -8.14
CA ALA A 44 3.99 4.16 -7.49
C ALA A 44 4.31 4.15 -5.99
N LEU A 45 3.34 3.77 -5.18
CA LEU A 45 3.49 3.62 -3.75
C LEU A 45 3.45 2.14 -3.35
N SER A 46 4.24 1.78 -2.36
CA SER A 46 4.18 0.44 -1.76
C SER A 46 4.35 0.52 -0.25
N GLY A 47 3.61 -0.31 0.46
CA GLY A 47 3.68 -0.39 1.91
C GLY A 47 3.57 -1.82 2.44
N PHE A 48 4.16 -2.04 3.61
CA PHE A 48 4.06 -3.27 4.38
C PHE A 48 3.52 -2.95 5.78
N SER A 49 2.60 -3.75 6.29
CA SER A 49 2.04 -3.63 7.64
C SER A 49 1.54 -2.20 7.92
N PHE A 50 2.02 -1.52 8.95
CA PHE A 50 1.71 -0.12 9.23
C PHE A 50 1.94 0.80 8.01
N GLY A 51 2.96 0.50 7.20
CA GLY A 51 3.21 1.22 5.96
C GLY A 51 2.06 1.16 4.97
N THR A 52 1.21 0.13 4.99
CA THR A 52 0.01 0.07 4.13
C THR A 52 -1.01 1.13 4.52
N PHE A 53 -1.18 1.40 5.81
CA PHE A 53 -2.01 2.48 6.31
C PHE A 53 -1.48 3.85 5.83
N VAL A 54 -0.20 4.13 6.05
CA VAL A 54 0.43 5.39 5.63
C VAL A 54 0.29 5.61 4.12
N GLN A 55 0.55 4.57 3.31
CA GLN A 55 0.44 4.68 1.85
C GLN A 55 -1.00 4.83 1.37
N SER A 56 -1.98 4.20 2.04
CA SER A 56 -3.39 4.42 1.71
C SER A 56 -3.81 5.87 1.94
N LYS A 57 -3.34 6.49 3.03
CA LYS A 57 -3.60 7.89 3.33
C LYS A 57 -2.90 8.85 2.37
N LEU A 58 -1.65 8.55 2.01
CA LEU A 58 -0.91 9.37 1.05
C LEU A 58 -1.58 9.35 -0.33
N GLN A 59 -1.92 8.16 -0.84
CA GLN A 59 -2.60 8.07 -2.14
C GLN A 59 -3.96 8.80 -2.15
N GLU A 60 -4.73 8.74 -1.06
CA GLU A 60 -5.98 9.50 -0.92
C GLU A 60 -5.73 11.00 -1.06
N ARG A 61 -4.71 11.54 -0.37
CA ARG A 61 -4.31 12.95 -0.48
C ARG A 61 -3.88 13.33 -1.90
N LEU A 62 -3.05 12.50 -2.54
CA LEU A 62 -2.55 12.75 -3.88
C LEU A 62 -3.67 12.71 -4.92
N ALA A 63 -4.60 11.77 -4.81
CA ALA A 63 -5.77 11.70 -5.68
C ALA A 63 -6.67 12.93 -5.53
N ALA A 64 -6.93 13.36 -4.29
CA ALA A 64 -7.68 14.59 -4.00
C ALA A 64 -7.00 15.85 -4.53
N ALA A 65 -5.67 15.87 -4.60
CA ALA A 65 -4.88 16.96 -5.18
C ALA A 65 -4.77 16.91 -6.72
N GLY A 66 -5.38 15.91 -7.38
CA GLY A 66 -5.32 15.74 -8.84
C GLY A 66 -4.02 15.11 -9.36
N THR A 67 -3.23 14.49 -8.49
CA THR A 67 -1.97 13.81 -8.82
C THR A 67 -2.02 12.33 -8.39
N PRO A 68 -2.96 11.53 -8.93
CA PRO A 68 -3.10 10.13 -8.54
C PRO A 68 -1.82 9.35 -8.86
N VAL A 69 -1.55 8.35 -8.01
CA VAL A 69 -0.41 7.46 -8.25
C VAL A 69 -0.68 6.49 -9.40
N GLU A 70 0.37 6.09 -10.07
CA GLU A 70 0.30 5.12 -11.19
C GLU A 70 -0.10 3.72 -10.69
N ARG A 71 0.41 3.31 -9.53
CA ARG A 71 0.17 2.01 -8.94
C ARG A 71 0.31 2.07 -7.41
N LEU A 72 -0.52 1.30 -6.73
CA LEU A 72 -0.43 1.07 -5.28
C LEU A 72 -0.25 -0.43 -5.01
N ALA A 73 0.72 -0.79 -4.18
CA ALA A 73 0.93 -2.17 -3.73
C ALA A 73 0.95 -2.23 -2.20
N LEU A 74 0.01 -2.93 -1.61
CA LEU A 74 -0.16 -3.08 -0.18
C LEU A 74 0.05 -4.54 0.23
N ILE A 75 1.00 -4.77 1.12
CA ILE A 75 1.42 -6.11 1.53
C ILE A 75 1.28 -6.23 3.04
N GLY A 76 0.56 -7.25 3.52
CA GLY A 76 0.25 -7.39 4.94
C GLY A 76 -0.55 -6.19 5.46
N SER A 77 -1.72 -5.97 4.88
CA SER A 77 -2.59 -4.80 5.13
C SER A 77 -2.83 -4.55 6.62
N ALA A 78 -2.81 -3.29 7.03
CA ALA A 78 -3.11 -2.86 8.39
C ALA A 78 -4.61 -2.72 8.69
N ALA A 79 -5.48 -3.18 7.79
CA ALA A 79 -6.93 -3.09 7.94
C ALA A 79 -7.42 -3.76 9.24
N GLY A 80 -8.42 -3.15 9.87
CA GLY A 80 -8.96 -3.62 11.17
C GLY A 80 -8.15 -3.19 12.39
N LYS A 81 -6.86 -2.87 12.22
CA LYS A 81 -6.01 -2.31 13.27
C LYS A 81 -5.86 -0.79 13.13
N TRP A 82 -5.89 -0.30 11.89
CA TRP A 82 -5.80 1.10 11.54
C TRP A 82 -6.93 1.49 10.59
N ALA A 83 -7.41 2.73 10.70
CA ALA A 83 -8.47 3.27 9.84
C ALA A 83 -7.88 3.63 8.45
N MET A 84 -7.69 2.61 7.62
CA MET A 84 -7.18 2.77 6.27
C MET A 84 -8.13 3.60 5.39
N ALA A 85 -7.55 4.37 4.47
CA ALA A 85 -8.33 5.03 3.42
C ALA A 85 -8.81 4.02 2.37
N ASP A 86 -9.82 4.41 1.59
CA ASP A 86 -10.21 3.69 0.38
C ASP A 86 -9.07 3.72 -0.64
N ILE A 87 -8.99 2.69 -1.45
CA ILE A 87 -7.87 2.47 -2.38
C ILE A 87 -8.35 2.28 -3.82
N PRO A 88 -7.52 2.58 -4.82
CA PRO A 88 -7.85 2.36 -6.22
C PRO A 88 -8.17 0.89 -6.54
N ALA A 89 -9.08 0.66 -7.49
CA ALA A 89 -9.53 -0.68 -7.89
C ALA A 89 -8.40 -1.58 -8.43
N ASP A 90 -7.34 -0.98 -8.99
CA ASP A 90 -6.17 -1.67 -9.54
C ASP A 90 -5.04 -1.87 -8.51
N THR A 91 -5.33 -1.68 -7.22
CA THR A 91 -4.36 -1.91 -6.15
C THR A 91 -3.95 -3.38 -6.07
N ILE A 92 -2.64 -3.61 -5.95
CA ILE A 92 -2.10 -4.94 -5.67
C ILE A 92 -2.17 -5.15 -4.16
N LEU A 93 -3.13 -5.95 -3.70
CA LEU A 93 -3.35 -6.22 -2.26
C LEU A 93 -3.01 -7.68 -1.95
N ILE A 94 -1.92 -7.90 -1.20
CA ILE A 94 -1.41 -9.24 -0.85
C ILE A 94 -1.45 -9.41 0.66
N HIS A 95 -1.98 -10.54 1.13
CA HIS A 95 -2.06 -10.86 2.55
C HIS A 95 -1.72 -12.32 2.83
N GLY A 96 -1.21 -12.59 4.03
CA GLY A 96 -0.91 -13.95 4.48
C GLY A 96 -2.15 -14.64 5.06
N GLU A 97 -2.37 -15.90 4.69
CA GLU A 97 -3.49 -16.69 5.21
C GLU A 97 -3.45 -16.80 6.75
N LEU A 98 -2.26 -16.98 7.31
CA LEU A 98 -2.02 -17.21 8.74
C LEU A 98 -1.45 -15.98 9.45
N ASP A 99 -1.76 -14.79 8.95
CA ASP A 99 -1.36 -13.54 9.60
C ASP A 99 -2.04 -13.44 10.97
N ASP A 100 -1.24 -13.50 12.03
CA ASP A 100 -1.68 -13.42 13.43
C ASP A 100 -1.66 -12.00 13.99
N THR A 101 -1.06 -11.07 13.26
CA THR A 101 -1.00 -9.64 13.62
C THR A 101 -2.22 -8.91 13.08
N ILE A 102 -2.59 -9.18 11.83
CA ILE A 102 -3.77 -8.64 11.14
C ILE A 102 -4.54 -9.82 10.56
N PRO A 103 -5.65 -10.24 11.16
CA PRO A 103 -6.43 -11.36 10.67
C PRO A 103 -6.92 -11.13 9.24
N LEU A 104 -6.83 -12.15 8.39
CA LEU A 104 -7.31 -12.09 7.00
C LEU A 104 -8.79 -11.65 6.90
N SER A 105 -9.62 -12.03 7.88
CA SER A 105 -11.02 -11.60 7.96
C SER A 105 -11.17 -10.09 8.01
N ALA A 106 -10.31 -9.39 8.76
CA ALA A 106 -10.34 -7.93 8.85
C ALA A 106 -9.98 -7.27 7.50
N VAL A 107 -9.08 -7.89 6.75
CA VAL A 107 -8.73 -7.42 5.38
C VAL A 107 -9.92 -7.61 4.44
N PHE A 108 -10.58 -8.75 4.47
CA PHE A 108 -11.79 -8.98 3.68
C PHE A 108 -12.92 -8.02 4.04
N ASP A 109 -13.14 -7.75 5.33
CA ASP A 109 -14.19 -6.83 5.78
C ASP A 109 -13.95 -5.39 5.29
N TRP A 110 -12.70 -4.97 5.20
CA TRP A 110 -12.32 -3.67 4.67
C TRP A 110 -12.34 -3.63 3.12
N ALA A 111 -11.89 -4.68 2.45
CA ALA A 111 -11.78 -4.73 0.99
C ALA A 111 -13.13 -4.97 0.28
N ARG A 112 -14.03 -5.75 0.90
CA ARG A 112 -15.31 -6.16 0.31
C ARG A 112 -16.22 -5.00 -0.10
N PRO A 113 -16.44 -3.96 0.73
CA PRO A 113 -17.27 -2.82 0.32
C PRO A 113 -16.72 -2.03 -0.86
N GLN A 114 -15.40 -2.12 -1.11
CA GLN A 114 -14.70 -1.44 -2.20
C GLN A 114 -14.56 -2.32 -3.45
N ASP A 115 -15.01 -3.57 -3.38
CA ASP A 115 -14.84 -4.58 -4.44
C ASP A 115 -13.36 -4.80 -4.85
N ILE A 116 -12.46 -4.75 -3.87
CA ILE A 116 -11.02 -4.94 -4.08
C ILE A 116 -10.64 -6.41 -3.93
N PRO A 117 -10.03 -7.03 -4.96
CA PRO A 117 -9.49 -8.38 -4.84
C PRO A 117 -8.36 -8.47 -3.82
N VAL A 118 -8.36 -9.53 -3.01
CA VAL A 118 -7.29 -9.84 -2.07
C VAL A 118 -6.55 -11.09 -2.55
N ILE A 119 -5.25 -10.95 -2.78
CA ILE A 119 -4.38 -12.09 -3.10
C ILE A 119 -3.89 -12.68 -1.79
N VAL A 120 -4.31 -13.92 -1.52
CA VAL A 120 -3.95 -14.64 -0.30
C VAL A 120 -2.81 -15.61 -0.59
N ILE A 121 -1.73 -15.54 0.20
CA ILE A 121 -0.65 -16.51 0.12
C ILE A 121 -0.89 -17.60 1.18
N PRO A 122 -1.16 -18.85 0.77
CA PRO A 122 -1.42 -19.95 1.67
C PRO A 122 -0.25 -20.20 2.64
N GLY A 123 -0.58 -20.41 3.91
CA GLY A 123 0.40 -20.70 4.96
C GLY A 123 1.37 -19.57 5.27
N ALA A 124 1.16 -18.36 4.76
CA ALA A 124 2.02 -17.22 5.07
C ALA A 124 1.59 -16.53 6.36
N ASP A 125 2.56 -16.24 7.22
CA ASP A 125 2.42 -15.39 8.39
C ASP A 125 2.52 -13.89 8.03
N HIS A 126 2.47 -13.02 9.04
CA HIS A 126 2.54 -11.57 8.84
C HIS A 126 3.82 -11.12 8.11
N PHE A 127 4.95 -11.74 8.38
CA PHE A 127 6.26 -11.40 7.79
C PHE A 127 6.58 -12.21 6.54
N PHE A 128 5.67 -13.06 6.07
CA PHE A 128 5.85 -13.90 4.89
C PHE A 128 7.13 -14.73 4.93
N HIS A 129 7.47 -15.29 6.08
CA HIS A 129 8.65 -16.15 6.24
C HIS A 129 8.67 -17.24 5.16
N ARG A 130 9.80 -17.37 4.46
CA ARG A 130 10.01 -18.30 3.33
C ARG A 130 9.06 -18.12 2.14
N LYS A 131 8.25 -17.04 2.10
CA LYS A 131 7.26 -16.75 1.05
C LYS A 131 7.57 -15.46 0.25
N LEU A 132 8.67 -14.77 0.53
CA LEU A 132 9.02 -13.48 -0.10
C LEU A 132 9.14 -13.59 -1.63
N ASN A 133 9.57 -14.76 -2.16
CA ASN A 133 9.62 -14.97 -3.61
C ASN A 133 8.23 -14.98 -4.25
N HIS A 134 7.19 -15.46 -3.55
CA HIS A 134 5.81 -15.37 -4.05
C HIS A 134 5.37 -13.92 -4.17
N ILE A 135 5.62 -13.09 -3.15
CA ILE A 135 5.32 -11.65 -3.19
C ILE A 135 6.02 -10.99 -4.37
N LYS A 136 7.34 -11.19 -4.49
CA LYS A 136 8.14 -10.63 -5.57
C LYS A 136 7.55 -11.00 -6.94
N ASN A 137 7.28 -12.27 -7.18
CA ASN A 137 6.78 -12.75 -8.48
C ASN A 137 5.39 -12.20 -8.78
N LEU A 138 4.50 -12.16 -7.79
CA LEU A 138 3.15 -11.59 -7.93
C LEU A 138 3.20 -10.09 -8.22
N VAL A 139 4.00 -9.34 -7.48
CA VAL A 139 4.14 -7.89 -7.71
C VAL A 139 4.69 -7.62 -9.11
N ILE A 140 5.73 -8.34 -9.55
CA ILE A 140 6.29 -8.18 -10.89
C ILE A 140 5.24 -8.50 -11.96
N ALA A 141 4.54 -9.62 -11.85
CA ALA A 141 3.54 -10.05 -12.83
C ALA A 141 2.38 -9.05 -12.95
N LEU A 142 1.87 -8.58 -11.82
CA LEU A 142 0.73 -7.67 -11.78
C LEU A 142 1.11 -6.22 -12.09
N TRP A 143 2.36 -5.85 -11.83
CA TRP A 143 2.85 -4.50 -12.09
C TRP A 143 2.87 -4.15 -13.58
N HIS A 144 3.24 -5.13 -14.41
CA HIS A 144 3.33 -4.99 -15.86
C HIS A 144 2.06 -5.43 -16.58
N GLY A 145 1.06 -5.94 -15.85
CA GLY A 145 -0.24 -6.26 -16.40
C GLY A 145 -0.95 -4.99 -16.89
N ASP A 146 -1.74 -5.14 -17.97
CA ASP A 146 -2.66 -4.06 -18.38
C ASP A 146 -3.56 -3.71 -17.18
N LYS A 147 -3.74 -2.42 -16.94
CA LYS A 147 -4.75 -1.99 -15.96
C LYS A 147 -6.09 -2.58 -16.42
N PRO A 148 -6.83 -3.27 -15.54
CA PRO A 148 -8.16 -3.71 -15.92
C PRO A 148 -8.93 -2.47 -16.40
N ALA A 149 -9.48 -2.55 -17.61
CA ALA A 149 -10.38 -1.53 -18.09
C ALA A 149 -11.48 -1.40 -17.03
N ILE A 150 -11.63 -0.23 -16.45
CA ILE A 150 -12.75 0.06 -15.58
C ILE A 150 -13.97 -0.23 -16.45
N ALA A 151 -14.67 -1.34 -16.16
CA ALA A 151 -15.92 -1.63 -16.82
C ALA A 151 -16.82 -0.41 -16.57
N ALA A 152 -17.12 0.31 -17.65
CA ALA A 152 -18.16 1.33 -17.59
C ALA A 152 -19.43 0.60 -17.09
N ASP A 153 -20.01 1.13 -16.02
CA ASP A 153 -21.23 0.67 -15.38
C ASP A 153 -22.19 0.00 -16.38
N ASP A 154 -22.29 -1.31 -16.31
CA ASP A 154 -23.50 -2.01 -16.76
C ASP A 154 -24.44 -2.14 -15.55
N HIS A 155 -25.36 -1.18 -15.50
CA HIS A 155 -26.54 -1.25 -14.63
C HIS A 155 -27.56 -2.24 -15.19
#